data_4b5e62975a256334c675f6b0e5b92823
#
_entry.id   4b5e62975a256334c675f6b0e5b92823
#
_cell.length_a   1.000
_cell.length_b   1.000
_cell.length_c   1.000
_cell.angle_alpha   90.00
_cell.angle_beta   90.00
_cell.angle_gamma   90.00
#
_symmetry.space_group_name_H-M   'P 1'
#
loop_
_entity.id
_entity.type
_entity.pdbx_description
1 polymer ?
#
loop_
_entity_poly.entity_id
_entity_poly.type
_entity_poly.pdbx_seq_one_letter_code
_entity_poly.pdbx_strand_id
1 'polypeptide(L)'
;MQSSPIRSAIIVIVAILGILFTIPSFLPKDILAAWPGFLPKQTVVLGLDLQGGSHLLLQVDRDSIVTERIKNLRRDVRSALANDNGIGNLITTGPDSITIELTDPNQKAAAMTAVQKLQNNVSSSFGVGGVPELAFSETPDGKIVVSLTPDGVTARMSTLVAQSMEVIRNRVDEVGTTEPTIQRQGQDRVLLQVPGFEDSERLKNIVQQTARLTFHLVHPSMTAAQAEAQGIPSGYMILPSADGGNELLNENIELGGESLTNAQPGFDQQTSRSVVSFQFDTRGAI
;
A
#
# COMPACT_ATOMS: atom_id res chain seq x y z
N MET A 1 -61.21 -9.89 28.90
CA MET A 1 -59.83 -10.45 29.07
C MET A 1 -59.15 -9.69 30.20
N GLN A 2 -59.11 -10.27 31.41
CA GLN A 2 -58.40 -9.64 32.53
C GLN A 2 -56.90 -9.93 32.38
N SER A 3 -56.12 -8.90 32.05
CA SER A 3 -54.65 -9.04 32.07
C SER A 3 -54.21 -9.19 33.53
N SER A 4 -53.49 -10.26 33.86
CA SER A 4 -52.96 -10.41 35.21
C SER A 4 -51.99 -9.22 35.49
N PRO A 5 -52.01 -8.63 36.72
CA PRO A 5 -51.20 -7.48 37.07
C PRO A 5 -49.70 -7.72 36.81
N ILE A 6 -49.23 -8.97 36.91
CA ILE A 6 -47.86 -9.34 36.64
C ILE A 6 -47.52 -9.19 35.14
N ARG A 7 -48.41 -9.56 34.22
CA ARG A 7 -48.16 -9.41 32.77
C ARG A 7 -48.12 -7.93 32.39
N SER A 8 -48.98 -7.12 32.97
CA SER A 8 -48.97 -5.65 32.74
C SER A 8 -47.65 -5.02 33.27
N ALA A 9 -47.19 -5.45 34.45
CA ALA A 9 -45.94 -4.99 35.04
C ALA A 9 -44.72 -5.35 34.16
N ILE A 10 -44.67 -6.58 33.62
CA ILE A 10 -43.56 -7.01 32.71
C ILE A 10 -43.57 -6.17 31.43
N ILE A 11 -44.73 -5.92 30.83
CA ILE A 11 -44.84 -5.10 29.62
C ILE A 11 -44.33 -3.70 29.87
N VAL A 12 -44.71 -3.08 31.00
CA VAL A 12 -44.27 -1.72 31.37
C VAL A 12 -42.76 -1.67 31.60
N ILE A 13 -42.20 -2.69 32.28
CA ILE A 13 -40.74 -2.77 32.51
C ILE A 13 -39.98 -2.89 31.19
N VAL A 14 -40.44 -3.77 30.27
CA VAL A 14 -39.82 -3.93 28.97
C VAL A 14 -39.90 -2.64 28.13
N ALA A 15 -41.05 -1.94 28.18
CA ALA A 15 -41.21 -0.66 27.49
C ALA A 15 -40.28 0.42 28.06
N ILE A 16 -40.14 0.51 29.38
CA ILE A 16 -39.22 1.46 30.03
C ILE A 16 -37.78 1.14 29.68
N LEU A 17 -37.36 -0.15 29.69
CA LEU A 17 -36.04 -0.56 29.25
C LEU A 17 -35.81 -0.19 27.78
N GLY A 18 -36.75 -0.48 26.88
CA GLY A 18 -36.65 -0.11 25.47
C GLY A 18 -36.45 1.40 25.27
N ILE A 19 -37.22 2.22 25.96
CA ILE A 19 -37.08 3.69 25.92
C ILE A 19 -35.69 4.09 26.43
N LEU A 20 -35.25 3.54 27.56
CA LEU A 20 -33.95 3.84 28.17
C LEU A 20 -32.75 3.54 27.21
N PHE A 21 -32.84 2.44 26.47
CA PHE A 21 -31.84 2.07 25.46
C PHE A 21 -31.90 2.97 24.21
N THR A 22 -33.03 3.58 23.91
CA THR A 22 -33.21 4.41 22.71
C THR A 22 -32.85 5.88 22.95
N ILE A 23 -32.99 6.39 24.19
CA ILE A 23 -32.70 7.78 24.56
C ILE A 23 -31.31 8.26 24.12
N PRO A 24 -30.20 7.52 24.28
CA PRO A 24 -28.89 7.96 23.89
C PRO A 24 -28.77 8.33 22.41
N SER A 25 -29.56 7.70 21.53
CA SER A 25 -29.54 7.97 20.09
C SER A 25 -30.13 9.33 19.68
N PHE A 26 -30.87 9.99 20.57
CA PHE A 26 -31.47 11.30 20.33
C PHE A 26 -30.77 12.45 21.09
N LEU A 27 -29.78 12.12 21.94
CA LEU A 27 -29.10 13.13 22.74
C LEU A 27 -27.82 13.65 22.03
N PRO A 28 -27.52 14.95 22.13
CA PRO A 28 -26.24 15.51 21.69
C PRO A 28 -25.05 14.86 22.38
N LYS A 29 -23.93 14.78 21.69
CA LYS A 29 -22.67 14.14 22.21
C LYS A 29 -22.20 14.78 23.53
N ASP A 30 -22.41 16.06 23.71
CA ASP A 30 -22.03 16.82 24.92
C ASP A 30 -22.78 16.34 26.16
N ILE A 31 -24.07 16.00 26.03
CA ILE A 31 -24.92 15.47 27.11
C ILE A 31 -24.54 14.01 27.39
N LEU A 32 -24.17 13.24 26.34
CA LEU A 32 -23.73 11.86 26.47
C LEU A 32 -22.41 11.74 27.26
N ALA A 33 -21.53 12.74 27.20
CA ALA A 33 -20.31 12.78 27.98
C ALA A 33 -20.57 12.82 29.50
N ALA A 34 -21.65 13.49 29.93
CA ALA A 34 -22.11 13.57 31.32
C ALA A 34 -23.03 12.37 31.72
N TRP A 35 -23.29 11.43 30.80
CA TRP A 35 -24.23 10.32 31.04
C TRP A 35 -23.66 9.34 32.06
N PRO A 36 -24.47 8.81 33.00
CA PRO A 36 -24.04 7.87 34.01
C PRO A 36 -23.44 6.59 33.38
N GLY A 37 -22.30 6.10 33.93
CA GLY A 37 -21.56 4.97 33.37
C GLY A 37 -22.26 3.60 33.40
N PHE A 38 -23.35 3.46 34.21
CA PHE A 38 -24.14 2.24 34.31
C PHE A 38 -25.26 2.16 33.25
N LEU A 39 -25.52 3.24 32.51
CA LEU A 39 -26.50 3.29 31.43
C LEU A 39 -25.86 3.04 30.06
N PRO A 40 -26.58 2.43 29.11
CA PRO A 40 -26.06 2.22 27.77
C PRO A 40 -25.74 3.57 27.09
N LYS A 41 -24.53 3.68 26.52
CA LYS A 41 -24.06 4.86 25.81
C LYS A 41 -24.01 4.65 24.29
N GLN A 42 -24.46 3.49 23.84
CA GLN A 42 -24.45 3.17 22.41
C GLN A 42 -25.49 4.02 21.67
N THR A 43 -25.02 4.78 20.70
CA THR A 43 -25.87 5.55 19.79
C THR A 43 -26.00 4.79 18.47
N VAL A 44 -27.15 4.86 17.83
CA VAL A 44 -27.32 4.34 16.47
C VAL A 44 -26.55 5.25 15.50
N VAL A 45 -25.57 4.69 14.82
CA VAL A 45 -24.87 5.40 13.75
C VAL A 45 -25.78 5.45 12.54
N LEU A 46 -26.24 6.64 12.19
CA LEU A 46 -27.05 6.87 11.01
C LEU A 46 -26.15 6.74 9.77
N GLY A 47 -26.65 6.05 8.74
CA GLY A 47 -25.92 5.90 7.48
C GLY A 47 -25.82 7.21 6.69
N LEU A 48 -25.04 7.17 5.61
CA LEU A 48 -24.74 8.29 4.71
C LEU A 48 -26.00 9.02 4.22
N ASP A 49 -27.08 8.27 3.96
CA ASP A 49 -28.34 8.80 3.44
C ASP A 49 -29.09 9.70 4.44
N LEU A 50 -28.84 9.55 5.74
CA LEU A 50 -29.52 10.27 6.80
C LEU A 50 -28.66 11.34 7.47
N GLN A 51 -27.34 11.16 7.51
CA GLN A 51 -26.40 12.12 8.09
C GLN A 51 -25.71 13.00 7.06
N GLY A 52 -25.80 12.65 5.76
CA GLY A 52 -24.91 13.18 4.75
C GLY A 52 -23.48 12.63 4.92
N GLY A 53 -22.57 13.05 4.09
CA GLY A 53 -21.16 12.65 4.17
C GLY A 53 -20.51 12.55 2.81
N SER A 54 -19.27 12.09 2.79
CA SER A 54 -18.48 11.95 1.58
C SER A 54 -18.49 10.53 1.04
N HIS A 55 -18.57 10.45 -0.29
CA HIS A 55 -18.56 9.21 -1.05
C HIS A 55 -17.51 9.29 -2.14
N LEU A 56 -16.47 8.47 -2.07
CA LEU A 56 -15.39 8.40 -3.05
C LEU A 56 -15.31 7.02 -3.67
N LEU A 57 -15.19 6.99 -4.98
CA LEU A 57 -14.86 5.79 -5.74
C LEU A 57 -13.42 5.92 -6.24
N LEU A 58 -12.52 5.12 -5.71
CA LEU A 58 -11.11 5.09 -6.05
C LEU A 58 -10.87 3.94 -7.01
N GLN A 59 -10.10 4.19 -8.06
CA GLN A 59 -9.74 3.18 -9.04
C GLN A 59 -8.23 3.01 -9.10
N VAL A 60 -7.78 1.78 -9.12
CA VAL A 60 -6.38 1.42 -9.33
C VAL A 60 -6.06 1.52 -10.82
N ASP A 61 -5.04 2.29 -11.16
CA ASP A 61 -4.58 2.44 -12.54
C ASP A 61 -3.73 1.23 -12.95
N ARG A 62 -4.33 0.35 -13.77
CA ARG A 62 -3.69 -0.85 -14.28
C ARG A 62 -2.45 -0.56 -15.12
N ASP A 63 -2.50 0.47 -15.96
CA ASP A 63 -1.43 0.77 -16.91
C ASP A 63 -0.19 1.28 -16.18
N SER A 64 -0.38 2.08 -15.14
CA SER A 64 0.69 2.51 -14.26
C SER A 64 1.34 1.33 -13.54
N ILE A 65 0.55 0.37 -13.04
CA ILE A 65 1.08 -0.83 -12.37
C ILE A 65 1.93 -1.68 -13.34
N VAL A 66 1.41 -1.92 -14.54
CA VAL A 66 2.12 -2.70 -15.56
C VAL A 66 3.43 -2.00 -15.93
N THR A 67 3.37 -0.69 -16.20
CA THR A 67 4.55 0.11 -16.57
C THR A 67 5.63 0.08 -15.47
N GLU A 68 5.22 0.29 -14.22
CA GLU A 68 6.16 0.23 -13.09
C GLU A 68 6.76 -1.18 -12.92
N ARG A 69 5.93 -2.21 -13.07
CA ARG A 69 6.41 -3.60 -12.98
C ARG A 69 7.40 -3.96 -14.08
N ILE A 70 7.16 -3.54 -15.31
CA ILE A 70 8.08 -3.73 -16.44
C ILE A 70 9.39 -2.97 -16.21
N LYS A 71 9.34 -1.75 -15.69
CA LYS A 71 10.54 -0.99 -15.31
C LYS A 71 11.37 -1.72 -14.24
N ASN A 72 10.72 -2.28 -13.23
CA ASN A 72 11.38 -3.05 -12.18
C ASN A 72 11.95 -4.36 -12.75
N LEU A 73 11.16 -5.10 -13.54
CA LEU A 73 11.60 -6.33 -14.19
C LEU A 73 12.84 -6.12 -15.07
N ARG A 74 12.91 -5.00 -15.79
CA ARG A 74 14.11 -4.63 -16.56
C ARG A 74 15.36 -4.48 -15.68
N ARG A 75 15.21 -3.89 -14.48
CA ARG A 75 16.34 -3.77 -13.52
C ARG A 75 16.73 -5.13 -12.97
N ASP A 76 15.76 -5.93 -12.56
CA ASP A 76 15.96 -7.26 -11.99
C ASP A 76 16.68 -8.18 -13.00
N VAL A 77 16.24 -8.17 -14.27
CA VAL A 77 16.88 -8.94 -15.34
C VAL A 77 18.29 -8.44 -15.64
N ARG A 78 18.49 -7.11 -15.66
CA ARG A 78 19.84 -6.56 -15.86
C ARG A 78 20.78 -6.97 -14.74
N SER A 79 20.32 -6.93 -13.49
CA SER A 79 21.11 -7.39 -12.34
C SER A 79 21.44 -8.88 -12.46
N ALA A 80 20.43 -9.71 -12.69
CA ALA A 80 20.60 -11.15 -12.79
C ALA A 80 21.53 -11.58 -13.93
N LEU A 81 21.53 -10.88 -15.05
CA LEU A 81 22.37 -11.23 -16.20
C LEU A 81 23.76 -10.60 -16.11
N ALA A 82 23.86 -9.30 -15.93
CA ALA A 82 25.13 -8.57 -16.01
C ALA A 82 25.93 -8.66 -14.71
N ASN A 83 25.29 -8.39 -13.56
CA ASN A 83 25.99 -8.30 -12.28
C ASN A 83 26.29 -9.68 -11.69
N ASP A 84 25.30 -10.59 -11.73
CA ASP A 84 25.42 -11.88 -11.05
C ASP A 84 26.09 -12.95 -11.92
N ASN A 85 25.92 -12.89 -13.25
CA ASN A 85 26.40 -13.91 -14.17
C ASN A 85 27.36 -13.40 -15.25
N GLY A 86 27.64 -12.10 -15.35
CA GLY A 86 28.53 -11.53 -16.34
C GLY A 86 28.08 -11.69 -17.79
N ILE A 87 26.78 -11.90 -18.03
CA ILE A 87 26.19 -12.12 -19.36
C ILE A 87 25.88 -10.79 -20.03
N GLY A 88 26.58 -10.50 -21.14
CA GLY A 88 26.34 -9.31 -21.95
C GLY A 88 24.95 -9.33 -22.59
N ASN A 89 24.17 -8.26 -22.41
CA ASN A 89 22.79 -8.22 -22.88
C ASN A 89 22.34 -6.81 -23.29
N LEU A 90 21.38 -6.74 -24.21
CA LEU A 90 20.62 -5.55 -24.55
C LEU A 90 19.14 -5.80 -24.26
N ILE A 91 18.53 -4.97 -23.39
CA ILE A 91 17.15 -5.13 -22.98
C ILE A 91 16.30 -4.03 -23.62
N THR A 92 15.33 -4.45 -24.42
CA THR A 92 14.31 -3.58 -25.01
C THR A 92 12.99 -3.76 -24.26
N THR A 93 12.31 -2.66 -23.95
CA THR A 93 11.06 -2.64 -23.18
C THR A 93 9.87 -2.47 -24.10
N GLY A 94 8.91 -3.39 -24.03
CA GLY A 94 7.59 -3.30 -24.62
C GLY A 94 6.52 -2.83 -23.61
N PRO A 95 5.25 -2.77 -23.98
CA PRO A 95 4.16 -2.32 -23.09
C PRO A 95 3.93 -3.27 -21.90
N ASP A 96 4.01 -4.58 -22.10
CA ASP A 96 3.77 -5.64 -21.09
C ASP A 96 4.87 -6.70 -21.03
N SER A 97 5.99 -6.45 -21.73
CA SER A 97 7.07 -7.41 -21.90
C SER A 97 8.42 -6.72 -22.01
N ILE A 98 9.47 -7.49 -21.81
CA ILE A 98 10.85 -7.11 -22.13
C ILE A 98 11.44 -8.14 -23.09
N THR A 99 12.26 -7.67 -24.02
CA THR A 99 12.99 -8.50 -24.96
C THR A 99 14.47 -8.38 -24.66
N ILE A 100 15.14 -9.51 -24.49
CA ILE A 100 16.53 -9.62 -24.13
C ILE A 100 17.29 -10.19 -25.34
N GLU A 101 18.22 -9.43 -25.85
CA GLU A 101 19.17 -9.83 -26.88
C GLU A 101 20.54 -10.08 -26.22
N LEU A 102 21.07 -11.28 -26.39
CA LEU A 102 22.34 -11.66 -25.79
C LEU A 102 23.50 -11.31 -26.72
N THR A 103 24.59 -10.81 -26.15
CA THR A 103 25.84 -10.54 -26.90
C THR A 103 26.48 -11.82 -27.39
N ASP A 104 26.41 -12.91 -26.58
CA ASP A 104 26.92 -14.24 -26.94
C ASP A 104 25.75 -15.25 -26.92
N PRO A 105 25.35 -15.80 -28.11
CA PRO A 105 24.28 -16.78 -28.20
C PRO A 105 24.54 -18.08 -27.43
N ASN A 106 25.82 -18.43 -27.15
CA ASN A 106 26.17 -19.64 -26.41
C ASN A 106 25.75 -19.55 -24.93
N GLN A 107 25.59 -18.37 -24.39
CA GLN A 107 25.16 -18.14 -23.01
C GLN A 107 23.65 -18.21 -22.80
N LYS A 108 22.87 -18.54 -23.84
CA LYS A 108 21.41 -18.53 -23.81
C LYS A 108 20.81 -19.41 -22.71
N ALA A 109 21.31 -20.62 -22.55
CA ALA A 109 20.82 -21.54 -21.51
C ALA A 109 21.06 -21.01 -20.10
N ALA A 110 22.22 -20.41 -19.86
CA ALA A 110 22.55 -19.76 -18.59
C ALA A 110 21.69 -18.53 -18.34
N ALA A 111 21.49 -17.69 -19.38
CA ALA A 111 20.63 -16.52 -19.32
C ALA A 111 19.18 -16.90 -19.01
N MET A 112 18.64 -17.91 -19.69
CA MET A 112 17.28 -18.40 -19.44
C MET A 112 17.12 -18.88 -17.99
N THR A 113 18.10 -19.65 -17.48
CA THR A 113 18.07 -20.13 -16.09
C THR A 113 18.13 -18.98 -15.09
N ALA A 114 18.96 -17.96 -15.35
CA ALA A 114 19.08 -16.78 -14.49
C ALA A 114 17.76 -15.98 -14.46
N VAL A 115 17.14 -15.78 -15.63
CA VAL A 115 15.89 -15.02 -15.73
C VAL A 115 14.70 -15.81 -15.15
N GLN A 116 14.66 -17.12 -15.30
CA GLN A 116 13.63 -17.98 -14.70
C GLN A 116 13.62 -17.94 -13.17
N LYS A 117 14.76 -17.70 -12.53
CA LYS A 117 14.84 -17.50 -11.07
C LYS A 117 14.08 -16.25 -10.59
N LEU A 118 13.82 -15.30 -11.47
CA LEU A 118 13.01 -14.11 -11.17
C LEU A 118 11.50 -14.39 -11.16
N GLN A 119 11.10 -15.63 -11.49
CA GLN A 119 9.70 -16.05 -11.42
C GLN A 119 9.17 -15.90 -9.99
N ASN A 120 8.19 -15.03 -9.82
CA ASN A 120 7.45 -14.89 -8.58
C ASN A 120 6.03 -15.44 -8.77
N ASN A 121 5.55 -16.15 -7.78
CA ASN A 121 4.15 -16.54 -7.71
C ASN A 121 3.39 -15.51 -6.89
N VAL A 122 2.44 -14.85 -7.52
CA VAL A 122 1.56 -13.89 -6.84
C VAL A 122 0.40 -14.64 -6.22
N SER A 123 0.13 -14.41 -4.93
CA SER A 123 -0.98 -15.05 -4.23
C SER A 123 -2.30 -14.70 -4.92
N SER A 124 -3.06 -15.72 -5.32
CA SER A 124 -4.41 -15.52 -5.84
C SER A 124 -5.41 -15.49 -4.68
N SER A 125 -6.41 -14.61 -4.76
CA SER A 125 -7.48 -14.51 -3.75
C SER A 125 -8.40 -15.75 -3.70
N PHE A 126 -8.24 -16.70 -4.63
CA PHE A 126 -9.16 -17.82 -4.83
C PHE A 126 -8.58 -19.21 -4.55
N GLY A 127 -7.35 -19.36 -4.03
CA GLY A 127 -6.88 -20.72 -3.83
C GLY A 127 -5.48 -20.89 -3.26
N VAL A 128 -5.25 -22.14 -2.89
CA VAL A 128 -3.97 -22.68 -2.46
C VAL A 128 -3.06 -22.79 -3.70
N GLY A 129 -2.17 -21.83 -3.89
CA GLY A 129 -1.19 -21.81 -4.96
C GLY A 129 -1.10 -20.43 -5.61
N GLY A 130 0.11 -19.90 -5.72
CA GLY A 130 0.35 -18.64 -6.41
C GLY A 130 0.23 -18.80 -7.92
N VAL A 131 -0.20 -17.72 -8.58
CA VAL A 131 -0.23 -17.63 -10.04
C VAL A 131 1.13 -17.14 -10.53
N PRO A 132 1.73 -17.77 -11.57
CA PRO A 132 2.99 -17.29 -12.13
C PRO A 132 2.83 -15.88 -12.71
N GLU A 133 3.66 -14.95 -12.25
CA GLU A 133 3.60 -13.55 -12.70
C GLU A 133 4.18 -13.37 -14.10
N LEU A 134 5.20 -14.17 -14.44
CA LEU A 134 5.98 -14.05 -15.65
C LEU A 134 5.74 -15.24 -16.59
N ALA A 135 5.73 -14.98 -17.89
CA ALA A 135 5.82 -15.98 -18.94
C ALA A 135 7.11 -15.77 -19.73
N PHE A 136 7.77 -16.87 -20.06
CA PHE A 136 9.04 -16.87 -20.79
C PHE A 136 8.82 -17.50 -22.16
N SER A 137 9.26 -16.82 -23.19
CA SER A 137 9.22 -17.31 -24.57
C SER A 137 10.46 -16.91 -25.33
N GLU A 138 10.66 -17.53 -26.48
CA GLU A 138 11.77 -17.22 -27.38
C GLU A 138 11.22 -16.75 -28.72
N THR A 139 11.88 -15.76 -29.29
CA THR A 139 11.60 -15.34 -30.67
C THR A 139 12.36 -16.25 -31.66
N PRO A 140 11.92 -16.33 -32.92
CA PRO A 140 12.65 -17.05 -33.98
C PRO A 140 14.09 -16.59 -34.14
N ASP A 141 14.37 -15.32 -33.83
CA ASP A 141 15.71 -14.71 -33.87
C ASP A 141 16.58 -15.07 -32.66
N GLY A 142 16.10 -15.95 -31.77
CA GLY A 142 16.83 -16.42 -30.60
C GLY A 142 16.86 -15.47 -29.40
N LYS A 143 16.07 -14.38 -29.41
CA LYS A 143 15.95 -13.47 -28.28
C LYS A 143 15.00 -14.04 -27.21
N ILE A 144 15.28 -13.76 -25.96
CA ILE A 144 14.42 -14.16 -24.84
C ILE A 144 13.38 -13.06 -24.61
N VAL A 145 12.10 -13.43 -24.54
CA VAL A 145 10.99 -12.53 -24.20
C VAL A 145 10.44 -12.93 -22.85
N VAL A 146 10.35 -11.96 -21.96
CA VAL A 146 9.70 -12.11 -20.65
C VAL A 146 8.51 -11.18 -20.62
N SER A 147 7.32 -11.76 -20.50
CA SER A 147 6.06 -11.02 -20.47
C SER A 147 5.32 -11.22 -19.15
N LEU A 148 4.53 -10.23 -18.75
CA LEU A 148 3.59 -10.37 -17.65
C LEU A 148 2.41 -11.23 -18.08
N THR A 149 2.02 -12.19 -17.24
CA THR A 149 0.82 -12.98 -17.49
C THR A 149 -0.44 -12.19 -17.14
N PRO A 150 -1.55 -12.30 -17.90
CA PRO A 150 -2.81 -11.63 -17.55
C PRO A 150 -3.31 -11.99 -16.16
N ASP A 151 -3.16 -13.26 -15.78
CA ASP A 151 -3.58 -13.75 -14.47
C ASP A 151 -2.67 -13.21 -13.34
N GLY A 152 -1.37 -13.10 -13.60
CA GLY A 152 -0.41 -12.49 -12.68
C GLY A 152 -0.69 -11.01 -12.45
N VAL A 153 -0.99 -10.25 -13.50
CA VAL A 153 -1.41 -8.84 -13.40
C VAL A 153 -2.70 -8.72 -12.59
N THR A 154 -3.69 -9.58 -12.85
CA THR A 154 -4.98 -9.57 -12.13
C THR A 154 -4.78 -9.91 -10.65
N ALA A 155 -3.98 -10.91 -10.33
CA ALA A 155 -3.66 -11.28 -8.95
C ALA A 155 -2.93 -10.13 -8.22
N ARG A 156 -1.96 -9.49 -8.90
CA ARG A 156 -1.25 -8.33 -8.37
C ARG A 156 -2.18 -7.15 -8.09
N MET A 157 -3.08 -6.83 -9.02
CA MET A 157 -4.10 -5.80 -8.81
C MET A 157 -4.96 -6.11 -7.59
N SER A 158 -5.41 -7.37 -7.44
CA SER A 158 -6.20 -7.80 -6.30
C SER A 158 -5.48 -7.57 -4.97
N THR A 159 -4.18 -7.89 -4.92
CA THR A 159 -3.33 -7.67 -3.74
C THR A 159 -3.17 -6.17 -3.45
N LEU A 160 -2.91 -5.36 -4.49
CA LEU A 160 -2.78 -3.91 -4.34
C LEU A 160 -4.07 -3.26 -3.87
N VAL A 161 -5.23 -3.68 -4.39
CA VAL A 161 -6.54 -3.20 -3.91
C VAL A 161 -6.73 -3.53 -2.43
N ALA A 162 -6.41 -4.74 -2.00
CA ALA A 162 -6.51 -5.12 -0.59
C ALA A 162 -5.59 -4.30 0.31
N GLN A 163 -4.34 -4.10 -0.10
CA GLN A 163 -3.38 -3.24 0.61
C GLN A 163 -3.84 -1.77 0.63
N SER A 164 -4.37 -1.26 -0.48
CA SER A 164 -4.90 0.10 -0.55
C SER A 164 -6.08 0.32 0.39
N MET A 165 -6.96 -0.67 0.54
CA MET A 165 -8.08 -0.60 1.49
C MET A 165 -7.58 -0.45 2.93
N GLU A 166 -6.52 -1.16 3.31
CA GLU A 166 -5.92 -1.06 4.64
C GLU A 166 -5.28 0.31 4.88
N VAL A 167 -4.53 0.80 3.88
CA VAL A 167 -3.93 2.14 3.94
C VAL A 167 -5.00 3.22 4.04
N ILE A 168 -6.08 3.12 3.24
CA ILE A 168 -7.20 4.06 3.28
C ILE A 168 -7.86 4.03 4.66
N ARG A 169 -8.10 2.84 5.22
CA ARG A 169 -8.68 2.68 6.55
C ARG A 169 -7.85 3.42 7.59
N ASN A 170 -6.56 3.13 7.67
CA ASN A 170 -5.68 3.75 8.66
C ASN A 170 -5.67 5.28 8.55
N ARG A 171 -5.66 5.83 7.33
CA ARG A 171 -5.69 7.30 7.13
C ARG A 171 -7.01 7.95 7.50
N VAL A 172 -8.12 7.27 7.24
CA VAL A 172 -9.45 7.79 7.57
C VAL A 172 -9.69 7.69 9.08
N ASP A 173 -9.20 6.64 9.73
CA ASP A 173 -9.28 6.47 11.18
C ASP A 173 -8.46 7.54 11.93
N GLU A 174 -7.29 7.93 11.40
CA GLU A 174 -6.47 9.02 11.96
C GLU A 174 -7.19 10.38 12.00
N VAL A 175 -8.15 10.60 11.11
CA VAL A 175 -8.96 11.84 11.08
C VAL A 175 -10.04 11.84 12.16
N GLY A 176 -10.24 10.72 12.86
CA GLY A 176 -11.24 10.60 13.92
C GLY A 176 -12.69 10.55 13.40
N THR A 177 -12.86 10.05 12.17
CA THR A 177 -14.19 9.88 11.57
C THR A 177 -14.93 8.70 12.21
N THR A 178 -16.25 8.80 12.30
CA THR A 178 -17.10 7.71 12.78
C THR A 178 -17.27 6.64 11.71
N GLU A 179 -16.73 5.45 11.95
CA GLU A 179 -16.97 4.19 11.22
C GLU A 179 -17.07 4.32 9.68
N PRO A 180 -15.94 4.54 8.98
CA PRO A 180 -15.94 4.60 7.52
C PRO A 180 -16.32 3.24 6.93
N THR A 181 -17.10 3.22 5.88
CA THR A 181 -17.38 2.02 5.10
C THR A 181 -16.41 1.96 3.94
N ILE A 182 -15.55 0.93 3.92
CA ILE A 182 -14.56 0.69 2.86
C ILE A 182 -14.89 -0.66 2.24
N GLN A 183 -15.25 -0.65 0.96
CA GLN A 183 -15.66 -1.86 0.25
C GLN A 183 -14.97 -1.96 -1.11
N ARG A 184 -14.59 -3.19 -1.46
CA ARG A 184 -14.10 -3.47 -2.80
C ARG A 184 -15.25 -3.50 -3.80
N GLN A 185 -15.12 -2.78 -4.92
CA GLN A 185 -16.04 -2.81 -6.05
C GLN A 185 -15.36 -3.38 -7.29
N GLY A 186 -15.72 -4.60 -7.66
CA GLY A 186 -15.07 -5.28 -8.79
C GLY A 186 -13.64 -5.68 -8.49
N GLN A 187 -12.77 -5.65 -9.51
CA GLN A 187 -11.37 -6.10 -9.38
C GLN A 187 -10.38 -4.96 -9.06
N ASP A 188 -10.72 -3.74 -9.42
CA ASP A 188 -9.82 -2.59 -9.50
C ASP A 188 -10.29 -1.36 -8.73
N ARG A 189 -11.48 -1.42 -8.06
CA ARG A 189 -12.06 -0.24 -7.42
C ARG A 189 -12.31 -0.45 -5.93
N VAL A 190 -12.21 0.65 -5.18
CA VAL A 190 -12.52 0.73 -3.76
C VAL A 190 -13.55 1.84 -3.55
N LEU A 191 -14.65 1.49 -2.91
CA LEU A 191 -15.66 2.42 -2.46
C LEU A 191 -15.34 2.83 -1.03
N LEU A 192 -15.20 4.14 -0.81
CA LEU A 192 -15.03 4.75 0.50
C LEU A 192 -16.23 5.63 0.79
N GLN A 193 -16.92 5.38 1.92
CA GLN A 193 -18.01 6.18 2.42
C GLN A 193 -17.71 6.62 3.85
N VAL A 194 -17.79 7.91 4.11
CA VAL A 194 -17.49 8.51 5.42
C VAL A 194 -18.71 9.32 5.87
N PRO A 195 -19.58 8.74 6.73
CA PRO A 195 -20.75 9.44 7.23
C PRO A 195 -20.37 10.65 8.07
N GLY A 196 -21.12 11.76 7.94
CA GLY A 196 -20.89 12.99 8.68
C GLY A 196 -19.63 13.78 8.28
N PHE A 197 -18.92 13.39 7.25
CA PHE A 197 -17.76 14.10 6.71
C PHE A 197 -18.15 14.78 5.40
N GLU A 198 -18.53 16.07 5.46
CA GLU A 198 -19.10 16.78 4.30
C GLU A 198 -18.05 17.25 3.28
N ASP A 199 -16.80 17.44 3.70
CA ASP A 199 -15.71 17.96 2.84
C ASP A 199 -15.04 16.83 2.03
N SER A 200 -15.62 16.52 0.88
CA SER A 200 -15.10 15.49 -0.03
C SER A 200 -13.70 15.81 -0.58
N GLU A 201 -13.36 17.11 -0.77
CA GLU A 201 -12.02 17.49 -1.25
C GLU A 201 -10.97 17.29 -0.17
N ARG A 202 -11.27 17.59 1.08
CA ARG A 202 -10.39 17.29 2.20
C ARG A 202 -10.18 15.80 2.36
N LEU A 203 -11.24 14.98 2.24
CA LEU A 203 -11.14 13.52 2.29
C LEU A 203 -10.25 12.99 1.15
N LYS A 204 -10.45 13.50 -0.05
CA LYS A 204 -9.62 13.17 -1.22
C LYS A 204 -8.15 13.49 -0.98
N ASN A 205 -7.85 14.67 -0.45
CA ASN A 205 -6.48 15.06 -0.12
C ASN A 205 -5.84 14.14 0.92
N ILE A 206 -6.58 13.73 1.96
CA ILE A 206 -6.11 12.79 2.98
C ILE A 206 -5.77 11.43 2.35
N VAL A 207 -6.65 10.91 1.50
CA VAL A 207 -6.47 9.62 0.85
C VAL A 207 -5.36 9.67 -0.21
N GLN A 208 -5.21 10.79 -0.92
CA GLN A 208 -4.22 10.97 -2.00
C GLN A 208 -2.80 11.28 -1.50
N GLN A 209 -2.61 11.62 -0.24
CA GLN A 209 -1.27 11.83 0.30
C GLN A 209 -0.44 10.54 0.18
N THR A 210 0.33 10.44 -0.87
CA THR A 210 1.24 9.31 -1.08
C THR A 210 2.59 9.64 -0.45
N ALA A 211 2.81 9.16 0.76
CA ALA A 211 4.15 9.09 1.32
C ALA A 211 4.73 7.72 0.94
N ARG A 212 5.62 7.67 -0.04
CA ARG A 212 6.37 6.47 -0.38
C ARG A 212 7.67 6.49 0.41
N LEU A 213 7.83 5.55 1.34
CA LEU A 213 9.10 5.38 2.04
C LEU A 213 10.07 4.65 1.11
N THR A 214 11.20 5.28 0.85
CA THR A 214 12.30 4.68 0.08
C THR A 214 13.61 4.93 0.80
N PHE A 215 14.48 3.93 0.80
CA PHE A 215 15.83 4.04 1.38
C PHE A 215 16.83 4.15 0.24
N HIS A 216 17.67 5.16 0.32
CA HIS A 216 18.71 5.46 -0.66
C HIS A 216 20.05 5.56 0.02
N LEU A 217 21.11 5.12 -0.65
CA LEU A 217 22.46 5.32 -0.16
C LEU A 217 22.88 6.78 -0.37
N VAL A 218 23.47 7.36 0.66
CA VAL A 218 24.12 8.67 0.58
C VAL A 218 25.44 8.51 -0.17
N HIS A 219 25.83 9.51 -0.96
CA HIS A 219 27.10 9.48 -1.68
C HIS A 219 28.28 9.43 -0.67
N PRO A 220 29.24 8.46 -0.82
CA PRO A 220 30.23 8.18 0.23
C PRO A 220 31.26 9.30 0.47
N SER A 221 31.47 10.19 -0.48
CA SER A 221 32.57 11.17 -0.42
C SER A 221 32.20 12.58 -0.86
N MET A 222 31.14 12.76 -1.65
CA MET A 222 30.73 14.07 -2.17
C MET A 222 29.50 14.58 -1.43
N THR A 223 29.53 15.83 -1.00
CA THR A 223 28.37 16.50 -0.39
C THR A 223 27.43 17.07 -1.45
N ALA A 224 26.16 17.31 -1.09
CA ALA A 224 25.21 17.94 -2.00
C ALA A 224 25.70 19.33 -2.50
N ALA A 225 26.29 20.13 -1.63
CA ALA A 225 26.86 21.44 -2.01
C ALA A 225 28.00 21.32 -3.04
N GLN A 226 28.84 20.31 -2.94
CA GLN A 226 29.87 20.02 -3.93
C GLN A 226 29.29 19.59 -5.27
N ALA A 227 28.24 18.74 -5.23
CA ALA A 227 27.55 18.30 -6.43
C ALA A 227 26.79 19.44 -7.12
N GLU A 228 26.22 20.39 -6.38
CA GLU A 228 25.60 21.61 -6.93
C GLU A 228 26.64 22.49 -7.66
N ALA A 229 27.85 22.57 -7.12
CA ALA A 229 28.93 23.41 -7.70
C ALA A 229 29.67 22.74 -8.87
N GLN A 230 29.85 21.42 -8.85
CA GLN A 230 30.67 20.66 -9.81
C GLN A 230 29.83 19.87 -10.85
N GLY A 231 28.52 19.82 -10.66
CA GLY A 231 27.58 18.99 -11.43
C GLY A 231 27.23 17.70 -10.69
N ILE A 232 25.95 17.32 -10.76
CA ILE A 232 25.45 16.11 -10.13
C ILE A 232 25.99 14.89 -10.89
N PRO A 233 26.68 13.94 -10.22
CA PRO A 233 27.15 12.71 -10.85
C PRO A 233 25.97 11.89 -11.42
N SER A 234 26.22 11.18 -12.51
CA SER A 234 25.21 10.32 -13.13
C SER A 234 24.75 9.23 -12.14
N GLY A 235 23.42 9.07 -12.00
CA GLY A 235 22.81 8.12 -11.05
C GLY A 235 22.66 8.64 -9.63
N TYR A 236 22.86 9.94 -9.42
CA TYR A 236 22.63 10.60 -8.14
C TYR A 236 21.63 11.74 -8.28
N MET A 237 20.91 12.01 -7.18
CA MET A 237 19.94 13.11 -7.06
C MET A 237 20.15 13.88 -5.76
N ILE A 238 19.75 15.13 -5.73
CA ILE A 238 19.80 15.97 -4.53
C ILE A 238 18.38 16.08 -3.98
N LEU A 239 18.20 15.76 -2.68
CA LEU A 239 16.93 15.95 -1.96
C LEU A 239 17.15 16.80 -0.71
N PRO A 240 16.13 17.60 -0.31
CA PRO A 240 16.20 18.38 0.92
C PRO A 240 16.13 17.45 2.15
N SER A 241 16.97 17.75 3.15
CA SER A 241 16.98 17.07 4.44
C SER A 241 16.02 17.74 5.43
N ALA A 242 15.34 16.97 6.27
CA ALA A 242 14.49 17.47 7.34
C ALA A 242 15.29 18.25 8.41
N ASP A 243 16.55 17.87 8.61
CA ASP A 243 17.48 18.53 9.56
C ASP A 243 18.07 19.86 8.99
N GLY A 244 17.68 20.21 7.78
CA GLY A 244 18.16 21.37 7.03
C GLY A 244 19.31 21.02 6.09
N GLY A 245 19.38 21.75 4.97
CA GLY A 245 20.34 21.49 3.89
C GLY A 245 19.83 20.46 2.88
N ASN A 246 20.76 19.98 2.06
CA ASN A 246 20.50 19.01 0.99
C ASN A 246 21.42 17.81 1.14
N GLU A 247 20.94 16.64 0.72
CA GLU A 247 21.69 15.39 0.69
C GLU A 247 21.84 14.88 -0.74
N LEU A 248 23.04 14.36 -1.08
CA LEU A 248 23.31 13.73 -2.36
C LEU A 248 23.09 12.23 -2.24
N LEU A 249 22.03 11.73 -2.89
CA LEU A 249 21.53 10.37 -2.76
C LEU A 249 21.68 9.61 -4.08
N ASN A 250 21.91 8.32 -4.00
CA ASN A 250 21.82 7.43 -5.17
C ASN A 250 20.36 7.39 -5.66
N GLU A 251 20.12 7.54 -6.96
CA GLU A 251 18.77 7.42 -7.55
C GLU A 251 18.17 6.02 -7.40
N ASN A 252 19.01 4.99 -7.26
CA ASN A 252 18.51 3.63 -7.02
C ASN A 252 17.93 3.52 -5.62
N ILE A 253 16.73 2.95 -5.56
CA ILE A 253 16.09 2.59 -4.30
C ILE A 253 16.71 1.29 -3.84
N GLU A 254 17.41 1.30 -2.72
CA GLU A 254 17.97 0.08 -2.11
C GLU A 254 16.86 -0.75 -1.48
N LEU A 255 15.99 -0.10 -0.71
CA LEU A 255 14.84 -0.73 -0.07
C LEU A 255 13.62 0.19 -0.19
N GLY A 256 12.47 -0.39 -0.45
CA GLY A 256 11.18 0.30 -0.38
C GLY A 256 10.44 0.00 0.93
N GLY A 257 9.48 0.82 1.26
CA GLY A 257 8.61 0.62 2.42
C GLY A 257 7.82 -0.69 2.37
N GLU A 258 7.68 -1.29 1.19
CA GLU A 258 7.06 -2.61 1.01
C GLU A 258 7.87 -3.77 1.62
N SER A 259 9.17 -3.57 1.86
CA SER A 259 10.03 -4.54 2.56
C SER A 259 10.04 -4.34 4.07
N LEU A 260 9.41 -3.27 4.57
CA LEU A 260 9.31 -2.97 5.99
C LEU A 260 8.23 -3.85 6.65
N THR A 261 8.64 -4.68 7.60
CA THR A 261 7.72 -5.56 8.34
C THR A 261 7.30 -4.98 9.69
N ASN A 262 8.15 -4.15 10.28
CA ASN A 262 7.86 -3.52 11.58
C ASN A 262 8.63 -2.21 11.73
N ALA A 263 8.02 -1.24 12.42
CA ALA A 263 8.65 0.01 12.80
C ALA A 263 8.23 0.35 14.23
N GLN A 264 9.20 0.48 15.14
CA GLN A 264 8.93 0.76 16.55
C GLN A 264 9.71 1.97 17.01
N PRO A 265 9.07 2.93 17.71
CA PRO A 265 9.78 3.99 18.38
C PRO A 265 10.62 3.42 19.52
N GLY A 266 11.85 3.88 19.63
CA GLY A 266 12.79 3.49 20.67
C GLY A 266 13.54 4.70 21.20
N PHE A 267 14.40 4.44 22.16
CA PHE A 267 15.28 5.45 22.74
C PHE A 267 16.70 4.87 22.78
N ASP A 268 17.61 5.53 22.08
CA ASP A 268 19.02 5.15 22.11
C ASP A 268 19.65 5.63 23.42
N GLN A 269 20.06 4.68 24.25
CA GLN A 269 20.64 4.97 25.56
C GLN A 269 22.04 5.59 25.47
N GLN A 270 22.77 5.42 24.37
CA GLN A 270 24.10 5.96 24.18
C GLN A 270 24.08 7.42 23.73
N THR A 271 23.17 7.76 22.81
CA THR A 271 23.06 9.11 22.25
C THR A 271 21.97 9.96 22.92
N SER A 272 21.14 9.37 23.80
CA SER A 272 19.98 10.00 24.43
C SER A 272 19.01 10.62 23.43
N ARG A 273 18.84 10.00 22.27
CA ARG A 273 17.94 10.45 21.19
C ARG A 273 16.81 9.46 20.97
N SER A 274 15.66 9.99 20.58
CA SER A 274 14.56 9.18 20.07
C SER A 274 14.96 8.59 18.72
N VAL A 275 14.78 7.30 18.56
CA VAL A 275 15.09 6.56 17.34
C VAL A 275 13.89 5.74 16.90
N VAL A 276 13.83 5.38 15.63
CA VAL A 276 12.86 4.42 15.09
C VAL A 276 13.62 3.18 14.63
N SER A 277 13.30 2.04 15.22
CA SER A 277 13.88 0.74 14.84
C SER A 277 13.02 0.15 13.72
N PHE A 278 13.64 -0.15 12.58
CA PHE A 278 13.01 -0.79 11.43
C PHE A 278 13.37 -2.27 11.36
N GLN A 279 12.40 -3.10 11.01
CA GLN A 279 12.61 -4.49 10.66
C GLN A 279 12.15 -4.71 9.22
N PHE A 280 13.00 -5.35 8.43
CA PHE A 280 12.72 -5.66 7.04
C PHE A 280 12.45 -7.15 6.85
N ASP A 281 11.82 -7.50 5.74
CA ASP A 281 11.66 -8.89 5.30
C ASP A 281 13.00 -9.49 4.85
N THR A 282 13.00 -10.76 4.44
CA THR A 282 14.21 -11.45 3.97
C THR A 282 14.88 -10.82 2.75
N ARG A 283 14.17 -9.96 2.00
CA ARG A 283 14.73 -9.22 0.86
C ARG A 283 15.49 -7.97 1.32
N GLY A 284 15.11 -7.42 2.46
CA GLY A 284 15.78 -6.27 3.07
C GLY A 284 16.89 -6.62 4.06
N ALA A 285 17.14 -7.90 4.31
CA ALA A 285 18.13 -8.40 5.27
C ALA A 285 19.46 -8.81 4.59
N ILE A 286 19.90 -8.11 3.54
CA ILE A 286 21.16 -8.37 2.82
C ILE A 286 22.31 -7.70 3.54
#